data_0c3ba8c061fd4fff451b9892d4753a0c
#
_entry.id   0c3ba8c061fd4fff451b9892d4753a0c
#
_cell.length_a   1.000
_cell.length_b   1.000
_cell.length_c   1.000
_cell.angle_alpha   90.00
_cell.angle_beta   90.00
_cell.angle_gamma   90.00
#
_symmetry.space_group_name_H-M   'P 1'
#
loop_
_entity.id
_entity.type
_entity.pdbx_description
1 polymer ?
#
loop_
_entity_poly.entity_id
_entity_poly.type
_entity_poly.pdbx_seq_one_letter_code
_entity_poly.pdbx_strand_id
1 'polypeptide(L)'
;MKLIIAAPSPYARKVRVSLQEKKIDHEVIVDVPWNKNTLTKDKNPLGKVPILITKDKQHIFDSKVIIRYLDQIVPNPKLYPNDYKNELSMLTIEAIADGICDAVVLIRLENVRVNNLISKQWIERQEEKIFNGLKYLSKDLGSKNYFVDDYFNIADISAFTSLEYVDIRFKELDWRKEFPNLDNYWKFHNTRDSFANTKPSSQKIDPITY
;
A
#
# COMPACT_ATOMS: atom_id res chain seq x y z
N MET A 1 20.68 4.13 0.23
CA MET A 1 19.80 3.28 -0.59
C MET A 1 18.96 4.15 -1.51
N LYS A 2 18.42 3.59 -2.60
CA LYS A 2 17.51 4.31 -3.50
C LYS A 2 16.20 3.53 -3.59
N LEU A 3 15.08 4.25 -3.58
CA LEU A 3 13.74 3.64 -3.70
C LEU A 3 13.05 4.17 -4.96
N ILE A 4 12.76 3.28 -5.91
CA ILE A 4 11.97 3.61 -7.10
C ILE A 4 10.49 3.44 -6.77
N ILE A 5 9.71 4.47 -7.03
CA ILE A 5 8.27 4.53 -6.71
C ILE A 5 7.46 5.09 -7.88
N ALA A 6 6.17 4.81 -7.88
CA ALA A 6 5.18 5.67 -8.53
C ALA A 6 4.50 6.51 -7.43
N ALA A 7 4.32 7.80 -7.66
CA ALA A 7 3.82 8.73 -6.66
C ALA A 7 2.46 8.33 -6.02
N PRO A 8 1.48 7.77 -6.75
CA PRO A 8 0.21 7.32 -6.19
C PRO A 8 0.22 5.87 -5.67
N SER A 9 1.36 5.15 -5.76
CA SER A 9 1.40 3.71 -5.43
C SER A 9 1.23 3.45 -3.94
N PRO A 10 0.21 2.68 -3.51
CA PRO A 10 0.03 2.30 -2.12
C PRO A 10 1.14 1.38 -1.62
N TYR A 11 1.63 0.48 -2.46
CA TYR A 11 2.73 -0.44 -2.12
C TYR A 11 4.05 0.30 -1.91
N ALA A 12 4.35 1.30 -2.74
CA ALA A 12 5.51 2.16 -2.55
C ALA A 12 5.38 3.01 -1.29
N ARG A 13 4.15 3.44 -0.96
CA ARG A 13 3.89 4.19 0.26
C ARG A 13 4.13 3.36 1.51
N LYS A 14 3.73 2.10 1.56
CA LYS A 14 4.06 1.19 2.67
C LYS A 14 5.57 1.19 2.96
N VAL A 15 6.38 1.05 1.90
CA VAL A 15 7.86 1.07 2.02
C VAL A 15 8.36 2.42 2.51
N ARG A 16 7.86 3.53 1.98
CA ARG A 16 8.25 4.88 2.40
C ARG A 16 7.93 5.14 3.88
N VAL A 17 6.75 4.73 4.34
CA VAL A 17 6.37 4.81 5.75
C VAL A 17 7.33 3.98 6.61
N SER A 18 7.60 2.74 6.22
CA SER A 18 8.52 1.85 6.93
C SER A 18 9.94 2.41 7.02
N LEU A 19 10.45 3.02 5.94
CA LEU A 19 11.75 3.69 5.92
C LEU A 19 11.80 4.87 6.90
N GLN A 20 10.75 5.67 6.98
CA GLN A 20 10.66 6.79 7.91
C GLN A 20 10.54 6.35 9.36
N GLU A 21 9.69 5.36 9.67
CA GLU A 21 9.56 4.80 11.01
C GLU A 21 10.89 4.23 11.52
N LYS A 22 11.67 3.64 10.62
CA LYS A 22 13.02 3.11 10.93
C LYS A 22 14.14 4.14 10.84
N LYS A 23 13.83 5.39 10.47
CA LYS A 23 14.81 6.47 10.27
C LYS A 23 15.96 6.09 9.33
N ILE A 24 15.62 5.37 8.24
CA ILE A 24 16.58 4.94 7.23
C ILE A 24 16.67 5.98 6.12
N ASP A 25 17.86 6.57 5.95
CA ASP A 25 18.13 7.51 4.87
C ASP A 25 18.08 6.85 3.50
N HIS A 26 17.36 7.46 2.59
CA HIS A 26 17.18 6.97 1.23
C HIS A 26 16.88 8.09 0.25
N GLU A 27 17.25 7.87 -1.00
CA GLU A 27 16.88 8.70 -2.15
C GLU A 27 15.61 8.13 -2.78
N VAL A 28 14.64 8.98 -3.10
CA VAL A 28 13.43 8.59 -3.82
C VAL A 28 13.58 8.92 -5.30
N ILE A 29 13.37 7.93 -6.15
CA ILE A 29 13.31 8.07 -7.62
C ILE A 29 11.87 7.83 -8.04
N VAL A 30 11.22 8.85 -8.62
CA VAL A 30 9.86 8.72 -9.14
C VAL A 30 9.91 8.19 -10.56
N ASP A 31 9.22 7.11 -10.82
CA ASP A 31 9.07 6.49 -12.14
C ASP A 31 7.60 6.21 -12.46
N VAL A 32 7.27 6.03 -13.72
CA VAL A 32 5.93 5.65 -14.18
C VAL A 32 6.01 4.28 -14.83
N PRO A 33 5.68 3.18 -14.14
CA PRO A 33 5.82 1.83 -14.67
C PRO A 33 5.09 1.56 -15.99
N TRP A 34 4.08 2.37 -16.28
CA TRP A 34 3.26 2.25 -17.49
C TRP A 34 3.85 2.97 -18.71
N ASN A 35 4.84 3.85 -18.51
CA ASN A 35 5.44 4.59 -19.60
C ASN A 35 6.43 3.74 -20.39
N LYS A 36 6.59 4.04 -21.68
CA LYS A 36 7.49 3.31 -22.58
C LYS A 36 8.94 3.31 -22.09
N ASN A 37 9.40 4.44 -21.54
CA ASN A 37 10.77 4.66 -21.08
C ASN A 37 10.94 4.47 -19.57
N THR A 38 10.15 3.61 -18.94
CA THR A 38 10.24 3.31 -17.50
C THR A 38 11.56 2.63 -17.13
N LEU A 39 12.14 3.05 -15.99
CA LEU A 39 13.31 2.41 -15.39
C LEU A 39 12.96 1.07 -14.72
N THR A 40 11.67 0.85 -14.48
CA THR A 40 11.18 -0.28 -13.68
C THR A 40 11.43 -1.62 -14.36
N LYS A 41 11.26 -1.71 -15.70
CA LYS A 41 11.35 -2.98 -16.46
C LYS A 41 12.73 -3.65 -16.36
N ASP A 42 13.81 -2.85 -16.31
CA ASP A 42 15.17 -3.37 -16.24
C ASP A 42 15.56 -3.85 -14.83
N LYS A 43 14.76 -3.52 -13.82
CA LYS A 43 15.07 -3.74 -12.40
C LYS A 43 14.12 -4.70 -11.70
N ASN A 44 12.90 -4.84 -12.24
CA ASN A 44 11.90 -5.76 -11.77
C ASN A 44 11.23 -6.44 -12.98
N PRO A 45 11.38 -7.74 -13.17
CA PRO A 45 10.81 -8.46 -14.32
C PRO A 45 9.28 -8.38 -14.40
N LEU A 46 8.60 -8.03 -13.28
CA LEU A 46 7.15 -7.82 -13.26
C LEU A 46 6.74 -6.40 -13.67
N GLY A 47 7.71 -5.50 -13.94
CA GLY A 47 7.43 -4.11 -14.28
C GLY A 47 6.66 -3.34 -13.22
N LYS A 48 6.84 -3.67 -11.93
CA LYS A 48 6.11 -3.09 -10.79
C LYS A 48 7.02 -2.31 -9.85
N VAL A 49 6.45 -1.34 -9.17
CA VAL A 49 7.06 -0.60 -8.06
C VAL A 49 6.35 -0.96 -6.75
N PRO A 50 7.02 -0.85 -5.58
CA PRO A 50 8.36 -0.29 -5.34
C PRO A 50 9.52 -1.23 -5.71
N ILE A 51 10.71 -0.62 -5.93
CA ILE A 51 11.99 -1.34 -6.05
C ILE A 51 13.00 -0.64 -5.14
N LEU A 52 13.59 -1.37 -4.21
CA LEU A 52 14.68 -0.88 -3.38
C LEU A 52 16.02 -1.27 -4.02
N ILE A 53 16.89 -0.28 -4.24
CA ILE A 53 18.27 -0.49 -4.64
C ILE A 53 19.13 -0.32 -3.40
N THR A 54 19.78 -1.39 -2.96
CA THR A 54 20.63 -1.41 -1.77
C THR A 54 21.97 -0.72 -2.02
N LYS A 55 22.82 -0.57 -0.98
CA LYS A 55 24.15 0.03 -1.13
C LYS A 55 25.07 -0.82 -2.02
N ASP A 56 24.93 -2.12 -1.98
CA ASP A 56 25.63 -3.11 -2.80
C ASP A 56 24.96 -3.37 -4.16
N LYS A 57 24.02 -2.47 -4.56
CA LYS A 57 23.34 -2.47 -5.87
C LYS A 57 22.39 -3.64 -6.11
N GLN A 58 22.01 -4.39 -5.07
CA GLN A 58 20.96 -5.40 -5.18
C GLN A 58 19.61 -4.73 -5.40
N HIS A 59 18.77 -5.31 -6.26
CA HIS A 59 17.39 -4.89 -6.48
C HIS A 59 16.45 -5.79 -5.67
N ILE A 60 15.71 -5.22 -4.72
CA ILE A 60 14.74 -5.92 -3.90
C ILE A 60 13.32 -5.44 -4.26
N PHE A 61 12.41 -6.36 -4.47
CA PHE A 61 10.97 -6.20 -4.73
C PHE A 61 10.26 -7.52 -4.31
N ASP A 62 8.98 -7.56 -3.92
CA ASP A 62 8.02 -6.47 -3.81
C ASP A 62 8.07 -5.73 -2.45
N SER A 63 6.99 -4.97 -2.14
CA SER A 63 6.93 -4.18 -0.90
C SER A 63 7.10 -5.02 0.36
N LYS A 64 6.51 -6.22 0.42
CA LYS A 64 6.62 -7.14 1.57
C LYS A 64 8.07 -7.59 1.78
N VAL A 65 8.74 -7.95 0.70
CA VAL A 65 10.16 -8.38 0.75
C VAL A 65 11.06 -7.22 1.17
N ILE A 66 10.81 -6.02 0.61
CA ILE A 66 11.55 -4.82 1.00
C ILE A 66 11.39 -4.54 2.50
N ILE A 67 10.16 -4.54 3.01
CA ILE A 67 9.91 -4.20 4.42
C ILE A 67 10.52 -5.26 5.36
N ARG A 68 10.47 -6.55 4.99
CA ARG A 68 11.18 -7.60 5.72
C ARG A 68 12.70 -7.35 5.74
N TYR A 69 13.28 -7.00 4.61
CA TYR A 69 14.68 -6.63 4.54
C TYR A 69 15.02 -5.43 5.44
N LEU A 70 14.19 -4.37 5.42
CA LEU A 70 14.38 -3.20 6.26
C LEU A 70 14.29 -3.54 7.75
N ASP A 71 13.36 -4.41 8.14
CA ASP A 71 13.17 -4.84 9.52
C ASP A 71 14.35 -5.68 10.01
N GLN A 72 14.99 -6.44 9.13
CA GLN A 72 16.17 -7.23 9.44
C GLN A 72 17.42 -6.36 9.63
N ILE A 73 17.65 -5.36 8.77
CA ILE A 73 18.86 -4.52 8.83
C ILE A 73 18.79 -3.43 9.93
N VAL A 74 17.59 -3.00 10.29
CA VAL A 74 17.32 -2.06 11.39
C VAL A 74 16.21 -2.65 12.26
N PRO A 75 16.53 -3.46 13.27
CA PRO A 75 15.53 -4.21 14.04
C PRO A 75 14.56 -3.35 14.84
N ASN A 76 14.91 -2.09 15.18
CA ASN A 76 14.07 -1.21 15.98
C ASN A 76 13.76 0.10 15.25
N PRO A 77 12.51 0.62 15.34
CA PRO A 77 11.34 -0.05 15.92
C PRO A 77 10.96 -1.29 15.10
N LYS A 78 10.50 -2.34 15.79
CA LYS A 78 10.15 -3.60 15.15
C LYS A 78 8.82 -3.48 14.42
N LEU A 79 8.79 -3.91 13.15
CA LEU A 79 7.57 -3.91 12.34
C LEU A 79 6.88 -5.27 12.25
N TYR A 80 7.60 -6.34 12.55
CA TYR A 80 7.05 -7.71 12.62
C TYR A 80 7.24 -8.29 14.02
N PRO A 81 6.27 -9.01 14.59
CA PRO A 81 6.36 -9.57 15.94
C PRO A 81 7.37 -10.72 16.02
N ASN A 82 7.67 -11.13 17.25
CA ASN A 82 8.58 -12.27 17.48
C ASN A 82 7.82 -13.59 17.55
N ASP A 83 6.54 -13.55 17.88
CA ASP A 83 5.75 -14.76 18.03
C ASP A 83 4.93 -15.04 16.76
N TYR A 84 4.81 -16.32 16.44
CA TYR A 84 4.17 -16.79 15.21
C TYR A 84 2.68 -16.43 15.12
N LYS A 85 1.97 -16.42 16.27
CA LYS A 85 0.52 -16.15 16.26
C LYS A 85 0.22 -14.70 15.85
N ASN A 86 0.94 -13.76 16.45
CA ASN A 86 0.81 -12.35 16.11
C ASN A 86 1.34 -12.06 14.70
N GLU A 87 2.42 -12.73 14.29
CA GLU A 87 2.93 -12.62 12.93
C GLU A 87 1.88 -13.08 11.91
N LEU A 88 1.21 -14.21 12.13
CA LEU A 88 0.16 -14.70 11.24
C LEU A 88 -1.02 -13.71 11.14
N SER A 89 -1.46 -13.17 12.28
CA SER A 89 -2.52 -12.15 12.31
C SER A 89 -2.11 -10.92 11.52
N MET A 90 -0.89 -10.43 11.72
CA MET A 90 -0.32 -9.27 11.05
C MET A 90 -0.23 -9.47 9.53
N LEU A 91 0.27 -10.62 9.08
CA LEU A 91 0.35 -10.98 7.66
C LEU A 91 -1.05 -11.12 7.03
N THR A 92 -2.05 -11.57 7.80
CA THR A 92 -3.44 -11.64 7.34
C THR A 92 -4.00 -10.23 7.10
N ILE A 93 -3.81 -9.29 8.01
CA ILE A 93 -4.22 -7.89 7.83
C ILE A 93 -3.49 -7.27 6.64
N GLU A 94 -2.18 -7.49 6.51
CA GLU A 94 -1.41 -7.03 5.35
C GLU A 94 -1.97 -7.59 4.04
N ALA A 95 -2.32 -8.89 3.99
CA ALA A 95 -2.88 -9.53 2.80
C ALA A 95 -4.25 -8.94 2.43
N ILE A 96 -5.12 -8.67 3.41
CA ILE A 96 -6.43 -8.02 3.18
C ILE A 96 -6.23 -6.59 2.65
N ALA A 97 -5.37 -5.80 3.28
CA ALA A 97 -5.08 -4.43 2.86
C ALA A 97 -4.49 -4.35 1.45
N ASP A 98 -3.56 -5.24 1.12
CA ASP A 98 -3.00 -5.35 -0.24
C ASP A 98 -4.06 -5.80 -1.25
N GLY A 99 -4.94 -6.74 -0.88
CA GLY A 99 -6.06 -7.18 -1.72
C GLY A 99 -7.07 -6.06 -2.01
N ILE A 100 -7.32 -5.16 -1.05
CA ILE A 100 -8.10 -3.93 -1.28
C ILE A 100 -7.39 -3.06 -2.32
N CYS A 101 -6.08 -2.81 -2.14
CA CYS A 101 -5.29 -2.02 -3.08
C CYS A 101 -5.28 -2.64 -4.49
N ASP A 102 -5.13 -3.97 -4.60
CA ASP A 102 -5.18 -4.70 -5.87
C ASP A 102 -6.51 -4.49 -6.58
N ALA A 103 -7.64 -4.62 -5.86
CA ALA A 103 -8.96 -4.40 -6.42
C ALA A 103 -9.13 -2.96 -6.94
N VAL A 104 -8.67 -1.97 -6.17
CA VAL A 104 -8.68 -0.55 -6.59
C VAL A 104 -7.84 -0.33 -7.85
N VAL A 105 -6.66 -0.93 -7.94
CA VAL A 105 -5.81 -0.85 -9.16
C VAL A 105 -6.52 -1.47 -10.35
N LEU A 106 -7.15 -2.65 -10.19
CA LEU A 106 -7.86 -3.33 -11.27
C LEU A 106 -9.03 -2.51 -11.80
N ILE A 107 -9.81 -1.87 -10.92
CA ILE A 107 -10.89 -0.96 -11.34
C ILE A 107 -10.30 0.25 -12.09
N ARG A 108 -9.21 0.83 -11.59
CA ARG A 108 -8.55 1.95 -12.27
C ARG A 108 -8.10 1.57 -13.68
N LEU A 109 -7.52 0.38 -13.86
CA LEU A 109 -7.07 -0.10 -15.16
C LEU A 109 -8.25 -0.41 -16.10
N GLU A 110 -9.32 -0.99 -15.57
CA GLU A 110 -10.53 -1.24 -16.36
C GLU A 110 -11.15 0.07 -16.86
N ASN A 111 -11.21 1.10 -16.01
CA ASN A 111 -11.79 2.41 -16.37
C ASN A 111 -10.96 3.24 -17.38
N VAL A 112 -9.73 2.86 -17.70
CA VAL A 112 -8.93 3.51 -18.76
C VAL A 112 -9.00 2.78 -20.10
N ARG A 113 -9.75 1.69 -20.19
CA ARG A 113 -10.01 0.99 -21.46
C ARG A 113 -10.96 1.80 -22.33
N VAL A 114 -10.99 1.50 -23.63
CA VAL A 114 -12.00 2.07 -24.54
C VAL A 114 -13.40 1.68 -24.06
N ASN A 115 -14.36 2.62 -24.09
CA ASN A 115 -15.67 2.49 -23.44
C ASN A 115 -16.42 1.19 -23.75
N ASN A 116 -16.34 0.69 -24.98
CA ASN A 116 -17.01 -0.55 -25.39
C ASN A 116 -16.34 -1.84 -24.90
N LEU A 117 -15.17 -1.71 -24.26
CA LEU A 117 -14.42 -2.84 -23.67
C LEU A 117 -14.43 -2.84 -22.14
N ILE A 118 -15.09 -1.86 -21.52
CA ILE A 118 -15.20 -1.78 -20.05
C ILE A 118 -16.22 -2.81 -19.57
N SER A 119 -15.79 -3.72 -18.69
CA SER A 119 -16.67 -4.71 -18.08
C SER A 119 -17.22 -4.19 -16.74
N LYS A 120 -18.50 -3.82 -16.73
CA LYS A 120 -19.19 -3.41 -15.50
C LYS A 120 -19.21 -4.52 -14.45
N GLN A 121 -19.48 -5.77 -14.85
CA GLN A 121 -19.49 -6.92 -13.96
C GLN A 121 -18.11 -7.16 -13.30
N TRP A 122 -17.02 -6.90 -14.03
CA TRP A 122 -15.68 -6.98 -13.46
C TRP A 122 -15.44 -5.90 -12.43
N ILE A 123 -15.88 -4.67 -12.69
CA ILE A 123 -15.80 -3.53 -11.75
C ILE A 123 -16.59 -3.87 -10.48
N GLU A 124 -17.86 -4.25 -10.60
CA GLU A 124 -18.72 -4.63 -9.49
C GLU A 124 -18.08 -5.73 -8.61
N ARG A 125 -17.46 -6.74 -9.25
CA ARG A 125 -16.72 -7.78 -8.52
C ARG A 125 -15.53 -7.22 -7.73
N GLN A 126 -14.82 -6.22 -8.24
CA GLN A 126 -13.72 -5.61 -7.50
C GLN A 126 -14.23 -4.70 -6.37
N GLU A 127 -15.31 -3.96 -6.60
CA GLU A 127 -15.97 -3.14 -5.58
C GLU A 127 -16.44 -3.99 -4.40
N GLU A 128 -17.03 -5.16 -4.67
CA GLU A 128 -17.40 -6.13 -3.64
C GLU A 128 -16.19 -6.59 -2.80
N LYS A 129 -15.03 -6.82 -3.43
CA LYS A 129 -13.80 -7.16 -2.69
C LYS A 129 -13.33 -6.03 -1.79
N ILE A 130 -13.38 -4.78 -2.27
CA ILE A 130 -13.03 -3.62 -1.47
C ILE A 130 -13.94 -3.54 -0.25
N PHE A 131 -15.26 -3.60 -0.46
CA PHE A 131 -16.22 -3.54 0.65
C PHE A 131 -16.03 -4.67 1.67
N ASN A 132 -15.88 -5.91 1.20
CA ASN A 132 -15.66 -7.07 2.06
C ASN A 132 -14.33 -6.99 2.82
N GLY A 133 -13.29 -6.47 2.17
CA GLY A 133 -11.99 -6.20 2.81
C GLY A 133 -12.09 -5.16 3.91
N LEU A 134 -12.76 -4.03 3.67
CA LEU A 134 -13.01 -2.99 4.67
C LEU A 134 -13.85 -3.53 5.84
N LYS A 135 -14.88 -4.31 5.55
CA LYS A 135 -15.72 -4.99 6.58
C LYS A 135 -14.88 -5.94 7.44
N TYR A 136 -13.95 -6.69 6.83
CA TYR A 136 -13.04 -7.56 7.56
C TYR A 136 -12.13 -6.74 8.47
N LEU A 137 -11.47 -5.69 7.95
CA LEU A 137 -10.61 -4.79 8.74
C LEU A 137 -11.38 -4.16 9.90
N SER A 138 -12.59 -3.66 9.64
CA SER A 138 -13.44 -3.08 10.69
C SER A 138 -13.77 -4.08 11.81
N LYS A 139 -14.14 -5.30 11.44
CA LYS A 139 -14.46 -6.36 12.40
C LYS A 139 -13.24 -6.76 13.24
N ASP A 140 -12.09 -6.93 12.62
CA ASP A 140 -10.85 -7.34 13.30
C ASP A 140 -10.31 -6.26 14.23
N LEU A 141 -10.35 -5.01 13.78
CA LEU A 141 -9.93 -3.86 14.57
C LEU A 141 -10.82 -3.69 15.82
N GLY A 142 -12.14 -3.78 15.68
CA GLY A 142 -13.08 -3.49 16.77
C GLY A 142 -12.90 -2.06 17.29
N SER A 143 -12.59 -1.93 18.57
CA SER A 143 -12.32 -0.65 19.24
C SER A 143 -10.83 -0.38 19.52
N LYS A 144 -9.93 -1.19 18.95
CA LYS A 144 -8.48 -1.08 19.17
C LYS A 144 -7.87 0.10 18.39
N ASN A 145 -6.72 0.58 18.88
CA ASN A 145 -5.91 1.57 18.17
C ASN A 145 -4.87 0.93 17.21
N TYR A 146 -4.58 -0.34 17.38
CA TYR A 146 -3.66 -1.13 16.56
C TYR A 146 -4.30 -2.47 16.20
N PHE A 147 -4.00 -2.99 15.01
CA PHE A 147 -4.56 -4.27 14.58
C PHE A 147 -4.02 -5.44 15.39
N VAL A 148 -2.73 -5.47 15.60
CA VAL A 148 -2.04 -6.56 16.31
C VAL A 148 -1.12 -5.98 17.35
N ASP A 149 -1.19 -6.51 18.57
CA ASP A 149 -0.50 -5.97 19.74
C ASP A 149 -0.88 -4.51 20.05
N ASP A 150 -0.18 -3.88 21.00
CA ASP A 150 -0.43 -2.50 21.40
C ASP A 150 0.66 -1.55 20.85
N TYR A 151 1.21 -1.85 19.68
CA TYR A 151 2.22 -1.02 19.02
C TYR A 151 2.04 -0.97 17.52
N PHE A 152 2.52 0.14 16.93
CA PHE A 152 2.47 0.38 15.49
C PHE A 152 3.36 -0.57 14.70
N ASN A 153 2.79 -1.27 13.72
CA ASN A 153 3.44 -2.33 12.99
C ASN A 153 2.98 -2.40 11.52
N ILE A 154 3.41 -3.43 10.78
CA ILE A 154 3.11 -3.53 9.35
C ILE A 154 1.61 -3.71 9.04
N ALA A 155 0.83 -4.29 9.96
CA ALA A 155 -0.62 -4.37 9.78
C ALA A 155 -1.23 -2.97 9.73
N ASP A 156 -0.80 -2.09 10.64
CA ASP A 156 -1.28 -0.70 10.69
C ASP A 156 -0.82 0.10 9.48
N ILE A 157 0.43 -0.04 9.07
CA ILE A 157 0.96 0.61 7.87
C ILE A 157 0.15 0.20 6.63
N SER A 158 -0.16 -1.08 6.50
CA SER A 158 -0.88 -1.62 5.35
C SER A 158 -2.34 -1.20 5.35
N ALA A 159 -3.02 -1.34 6.49
CA ALA A 159 -4.43 -0.96 6.64
C ALA A 159 -4.62 0.55 6.39
N PHE A 160 -3.84 1.41 7.06
CA PHE A 160 -3.92 2.86 6.86
C PHE A 160 -3.69 3.25 5.39
N THR A 161 -2.67 2.67 4.77
CA THR A 161 -2.34 2.96 3.37
C THR A 161 -3.46 2.54 2.42
N SER A 162 -4.12 1.41 2.69
CA SER A 162 -5.25 0.93 1.88
C SER A 162 -6.47 1.85 2.00
N LEU A 163 -6.80 2.32 3.22
CA LEU A 163 -7.89 3.26 3.46
C LEU A 163 -7.70 4.57 2.65
N GLU A 164 -6.51 5.16 2.73
CA GLU A 164 -6.24 6.38 1.96
C GLU A 164 -6.17 6.14 0.44
N TYR A 165 -5.78 4.94 0.00
CA TYR A 165 -5.80 4.63 -1.41
C TYR A 165 -7.22 4.50 -1.95
N VAL A 166 -8.15 3.96 -1.17
CA VAL A 166 -9.59 3.99 -1.47
C VAL A 166 -10.08 5.44 -1.59
N ASP A 167 -9.76 6.33 -0.65
CA ASP A 167 -10.14 7.74 -0.69
C ASP A 167 -9.69 8.45 -1.98
N ILE A 168 -8.48 8.14 -2.46
CA ILE A 168 -7.93 8.79 -3.66
C ILE A 168 -8.62 8.31 -4.93
N ARG A 169 -9.06 7.06 -4.97
CA ARG A 169 -9.54 6.40 -6.19
C ARG A 169 -11.05 6.20 -6.22
N PHE A 170 -11.68 6.14 -5.05
CA PHE A 170 -13.10 5.85 -4.85
C PHE A 170 -13.76 6.90 -3.96
N LYS A 171 -13.88 8.11 -4.47
CA LYS A 171 -14.49 9.23 -3.73
C LYS A 171 -15.97 9.03 -3.43
N GLU A 172 -16.64 8.19 -4.21
CA GLU A 172 -18.06 7.86 -4.07
C GLU A 172 -18.31 6.88 -2.91
N LEU A 173 -17.30 6.13 -2.48
CA LEU A 173 -17.41 5.20 -1.37
C LEU A 173 -17.13 5.93 -0.05
N ASP A 174 -18.18 6.33 0.64
CA ASP A 174 -18.05 6.89 2.00
C ASP A 174 -17.88 5.77 3.04
N TRP A 175 -16.70 5.13 3.00
CA TRP A 175 -16.38 4.05 3.93
C TRP A 175 -16.35 4.51 5.40
N ARG A 176 -16.13 5.79 5.66
CA ARG A 176 -16.10 6.34 7.03
C ARG A 176 -17.47 6.25 7.68
N LYS A 177 -18.51 6.50 6.91
CA LYS A 177 -19.91 6.36 7.37
C LYS A 177 -20.25 4.90 7.64
N GLU A 178 -19.81 3.99 6.76
CA GLU A 178 -20.10 2.55 6.89
C GLU A 178 -19.29 1.89 8.01
N PHE A 179 -18.05 2.35 8.25
CA PHE A 179 -17.12 1.79 9.22
C PHE A 179 -16.53 2.89 10.14
N PRO A 180 -17.32 3.42 11.09
CA PRO A 180 -16.87 4.54 11.94
C PRO A 180 -15.64 4.24 12.80
N ASN A 181 -15.42 2.98 13.16
CA ASN A 181 -14.23 2.57 13.90
C ASN A 181 -12.96 2.65 13.05
N LEU A 182 -13.03 2.38 11.74
CA LEU A 182 -11.91 2.61 10.81
C LEU A 182 -11.63 4.11 10.64
N ASP A 183 -12.67 4.97 10.69
CA ASP A 183 -12.47 6.42 10.65
C ASP A 183 -11.77 6.93 11.91
N ASN A 184 -12.15 6.42 13.10
CA ASN A 184 -11.46 6.73 14.35
C ASN A 184 -10.01 6.27 14.33
N TYR A 185 -9.76 5.07 13.83
CA TYR A 185 -8.42 4.51 13.62
C TYR A 185 -7.60 5.39 12.66
N TRP A 186 -8.18 5.79 11.52
CA TRP A 186 -7.52 6.67 10.57
C TRP A 186 -7.16 8.01 11.20
N LYS A 187 -8.08 8.65 11.95
CA LYS A 187 -7.83 9.91 12.66
C LYS A 187 -6.70 9.77 13.68
N PHE A 188 -6.65 8.67 14.42
CA PHE A 188 -5.60 8.40 15.39
C PHE A 188 -4.21 8.32 14.72
N HIS A 189 -4.09 7.58 13.63
CA HIS A 189 -2.81 7.38 12.94
C HIS A 189 -2.42 8.52 11.99
N ASN A 190 -3.36 9.28 11.46
CA ASN A 190 -3.10 10.35 10.49
C ASN A 190 -2.20 11.47 11.03
N THR A 191 -2.02 11.54 12.34
CA THR A 191 -1.11 12.48 13.02
C THR A 191 0.37 12.08 12.95
N ARG A 192 0.68 10.85 12.49
CA ARG A 192 2.07 10.36 12.41
C ARG A 192 2.82 11.03 11.27
N ASP A 193 4.04 11.52 11.57
CA ASP A 193 4.90 12.16 10.57
C ASP A 193 5.18 11.27 9.35
N SER A 194 5.34 9.97 9.57
CA SER A 194 5.59 9.00 8.49
C SER A 194 4.46 8.94 7.46
N PHE A 195 3.20 9.10 7.87
CA PHE A 195 2.07 9.20 6.96
C PHE A 195 1.95 10.60 6.34
N ALA A 196 2.15 11.64 7.13
CA ALA A 196 2.10 13.03 6.65
C ALA A 196 3.13 13.31 5.55
N ASN A 197 4.37 12.84 5.74
CA ASN A 197 5.50 13.06 4.82
C ASN A 197 5.49 12.12 3.60
N THR A 198 4.61 11.13 3.57
CA THR A 198 4.55 10.16 2.46
C THR A 198 3.25 10.23 1.67
N LYS A 199 2.46 11.30 1.84
CA LYS A 199 1.17 11.44 1.13
C LYS A 199 1.34 11.17 -0.35
N PRO A 200 0.42 10.39 -0.94
CA PRO A 200 0.44 10.13 -2.37
C PRO A 200 0.06 11.38 -3.15
N SER A 201 0.63 11.52 -4.34
CA SER A 201 0.32 12.62 -5.26
C SER A 201 -0.13 12.09 -6.62
N SER A 202 -0.79 12.94 -7.39
CA SER A 202 -1.16 12.59 -8.76
C SER A 202 0.07 12.43 -9.64
N GLN A 203 0.00 11.52 -10.60
CA GLN A 203 1.04 11.27 -11.58
C GLN A 203 0.42 11.10 -12.96
N LYS A 204 0.99 11.79 -13.96
CA LYS A 204 0.60 11.60 -15.35
C LYS A 204 1.11 10.24 -15.84
N ILE A 205 0.27 9.56 -16.58
CA ILE A 205 0.59 8.31 -17.28
C ILE A 205 0.42 8.62 -18.75
N ASP A 206 1.41 8.24 -19.57
CA ASP A 206 1.26 8.32 -21.03
C ASP A 206 0.06 7.47 -21.47
N PRO A 207 -0.63 7.85 -22.58
CA PRO A 207 -1.74 7.06 -23.08
C PRO A 207 -1.30 5.61 -23.29
N ILE A 208 -2.03 4.67 -22.65
CA ILE A 208 -1.77 3.25 -22.79
C ILE A 208 -2.40 2.80 -24.11
N THR A 209 -1.57 2.56 -25.11
CA THR A 209 -1.97 1.91 -26.37
C THR A 209 -1.68 0.44 -26.25
N TYR A 210 -2.73 -0.37 -26.08
CA TYR A 210 -2.70 -1.81 -26.21
C TYR A 210 -3.15 -2.23 -27.60
#